data_aa355b5866b5b75f853a120c057187a0
#
_entry.id   aa355b5866b5b75f853a120c057187a0
#
_cell.length_a   1.000
_cell.length_b   1.000
_cell.length_c   1.000
_cell.angle_alpha   90.00
_cell.angle_beta   90.00
_cell.angle_gamma   90.00
#
_symmetry.space_group_name_H-M   'P 1'
#
loop_
_entity.id
_entity.type
_entity.pdbx_description
1 polymer ?
#
loop_
_entity_poly.entity_id
_entity_poly.type
_entity_poly.pdbx_seq_one_letter_code
_entity_poly.pdbx_strand_id
1 'polypeptide(L)'
;MSIVKYIIVISVFGFVSCKSGTESKSGTTETEKQDSLTMVQAAVITDTVENDTDDPAIWIHPTDPAQSLVVGTDKDSNGGLYLFDLEGKIINTVKGIKRPNNVDIEYGLVIGGKPVDIAVVTERQTGNLRVFSLPDMKPVDGGGIPVFVGDTLPEYRDLMGIGLYKSPVGKIYAIVGRKNGPTDGRYLAQYELFDNGKGIVEAKEVRRFGKFSGVKEIEAIYVDDKMGYVYYCDENIGIRKYYADAEKGNEELALFGTTGFLDDNEGISMYATTDSTGFILVSDQQAQTFRIFSREGLSGKPHDHPFLKAVKVSAQESDGSEMVSVPLGKFTRGLFVAMSTDKTFHYYHAEDILGDLLK
;
A
#
# COMPACT_ATOMS: atom_id res chain seq x y z
N MET A 1 -8.39 -67.96 -35.55
CA MET A 1 -8.46 -68.38 -34.16
C MET A 1 -7.07 -68.84 -33.76
N SER A 2 -6.32 -68.06 -33.05
CA SER A 2 -5.04 -68.46 -32.52
C SER A 2 -4.85 -67.77 -31.15
N ILE A 3 -4.81 -68.59 -30.14
CA ILE A 3 -4.74 -68.16 -28.73
C ILE A 3 -3.25 -68.06 -28.36
N VAL A 4 -2.80 -66.90 -27.98
CA VAL A 4 -1.44 -66.65 -27.42
C VAL A 4 -1.54 -66.64 -25.90
N LYS A 5 -0.87 -67.59 -25.27
CA LYS A 5 -0.72 -67.73 -23.82
C LYS A 5 0.44 -66.84 -23.35
N TYR A 6 0.20 -65.95 -22.42
CA TYR A 6 1.26 -65.24 -21.72
C TYR A 6 1.68 -66.01 -20.48
N ILE A 7 2.99 -66.24 -20.37
CA ILE A 7 3.66 -66.84 -19.21
C ILE A 7 4.08 -65.67 -18.29
N ILE A 8 3.61 -65.67 -17.04
CA ILE A 8 4.03 -64.74 -16.00
C ILE A 8 5.23 -65.32 -15.28
N VAL A 9 6.37 -64.67 -15.33
CA VAL A 9 7.54 -64.98 -14.52
C VAL A 9 7.52 -64.10 -13.27
N ILE A 10 7.37 -64.66 -12.11
CA ILE A 10 7.46 -63.96 -10.83
C ILE A 10 8.92 -64.03 -10.34
N SER A 11 9.60 -62.88 -10.34
CA SER A 11 10.92 -62.76 -9.72
C SER A 11 10.75 -62.21 -8.30
N VAL A 12 11.13 -63.01 -7.33
CA VAL A 12 11.19 -62.64 -5.91
C VAL A 12 12.50 -61.91 -5.67
N PHE A 13 12.48 -60.59 -5.41
CA PHE A 13 13.63 -59.85 -4.89
C PHE A 13 13.47 -59.65 -3.38
N GLY A 14 14.43 -60.23 -2.62
CA GLY A 14 14.52 -60.04 -1.18
C GLY A 14 14.98 -58.60 -0.84
N PHE A 15 14.22 -57.90 -0.02
CA PHE A 15 14.61 -56.61 0.54
C PHE A 15 15.51 -56.81 1.78
N VAL A 16 16.76 -56.35 1.68
CA VAL A 16 17.63 -56.12 2.83
C VAL A 16 17.27 -54.76 3.41
N SER A 17 16.72 -54.72 4.61
CA SER A 17 16.37 -53.52 5.36
C SER A 17 17.61 -52.94 6.03
N CYS A 18 18.21 -51.90 5.48
CA CYS A 18 19.14 -51.02 6.22
C CYS A 18 18.32 -49.93 6.90
N LYS A 19 18.21 -49.95 8.23
CA LYS A 19 17.72 -48.81 9.04
C LYS A 19 18.81 -47.75 9.04
N SER A 20 18.66 -46.70 8.23
CA SER A 20 19.30 -45.42 8.44
C SER A 20 18.32 -44.52 9.18
N GLY A 21 18.65 -44.17 10.43
CA GLY A 21 17.90 -43.16 11.18
C GLY A 21 18.06 -41.79 10.53
N THR A 22 17.02 -41.32 9.89
CA THR A 22 16.89 -39.94 9.47
C THR A 22 16.17 -39.17 10.60
N GLU A 23 16.90 -38.35 11.34
CA GLU A 23 16.30 -37.33 12.19
C GLU A 23 15.47 -36.42 11.27
N SER A 24 14.15 -36.51 11.36
CA SER A 24 13.25 -35.55 10.77
C SER A 24 13.39 -34.23 11.58
N LYS A 25 14.14 -33.28 11.08
CA LYS A 25 13.98 -31.90 11.50
C LYS A 25 12.55 -31.50 11.11
N SER A 26 11.65 -31.38 12.10
CA SER A 26 10.34 -30.77 11.92
C SER A 26 10.57 -29.27 11.65
N GLY A 27 10.69 -28.92 10.40
CA GLY A 27 10.55 -27.53 9.99
C GLY A 27 9.07 -27.18 10.08
N THR A 28 8.66 -26.47 11.12
CA THR A 28 7.36 -25.77 11.12
C THR A 28 7.30 -24.89 9.88
N THR A 29 6.25 -25.05 9.07
CA THR A 29 6.04 -24.21 7.89
C THR A 29 5.85 -22.75 8.31
N GLU A 30 6.17 -21.78 7.44
CA GLU A 30 5.97 -20.36 7.75
C GLU A 30 4.50 -20.07 8.11
N THR A 31 3.55 -20.76 7.50
CA THR A 31 2.11 -20.68 7.78
C THR A 31 1.76 -21.10 9.21
N GLU A 32 2.35 -22.20 9.72
CA GLU A 32 2.13 -22.65 11.11
C GLU A 32 2.72 -21.65 12.14
N LYS A 33 3.78 -20.90 11.76
CA LYS A 33 4.33 -19.83 12.60
C LYS A 33 3.43 -18.59 12.61
N GLN A 34 2.75 -18.28 11.51
CA GLN A 34 1.83 -17.16 11.40
C GLN A 34 0.60 -17.32 12.30
N ASP A 35 0.00 -18.50 12.35
CA ASP A 35 -1.14 -18.81 13.23
C ASP A 35 -0.82 -18.75 14.72
N SER A 36 0.45 -18.84 15.11
CA SER A 36 0.91 -18.75 16.50
C SER A 36 1.19 -17.31 16.98
N LEU A 37 1.05 -16.31 16.12
CA LEU A 37 1.32 -14.91 16.48
C LEU A 37 0.26 -14.38 17.44
N THR A 38 0.70 -13.69 18.49
CA THR A 38 -0.19 -12.94 19.37
C THR A 38 -0.76 -11.75 18.60
N MET A 39 -2.09 -11.62 18.60
CA MET A 39 -2.80 -10.53 17.93
C MET A 39 -2.63 -9.22 18.69
N VAL A 40 -2.14 -8.20 18.02
CA VAL A 40 -2.11 -6.82 18.52
C VAL A 40 -3.52 -6.22 18.41
N GLN A 41 -4.04 -5.71 19.51
CA GLN A 41 -5.34 -5.06 19.56
C GLN A 41 -5.23 -3.60 19.19
N ALA A 42 -6.22 -3.06 18.47
CA ALA A 42 -6.29 -1.63 18.18
C ALA A 42 -6.43 -0.82 19.48
N ALA A 43 -5.68 0.28 19.57
CA ALA A 43 -5.83 1.27 20.64
C ALA A 43 -7.07 2.14 20.47
N VAL A 44 -7.50 2.31 19.20
CA VAL A 44 -8.73 3.01 18.79
C VAL A 44 -9.33 2.27 17.60
N ILE A 45 -10.64 2.17 17.59
CA ILE A 45 -11.46 1.78 16.43
C ILE A 45 -12.31 3.01 16.08
N THR A 46 -12.29 3.43 14.81
CA THR A 46 -12.98 4.63 14.38
C THR A 46 -14.50 4.49 14.42
N ASP A 47 -15.22 5.60 14.34
CA ASP A 47 -16.62 5.59 13.91
C ASP A 47 -16.71 4.91 12.52
N THR A 48 -17.86 4.27 12.23
CA THR A 48 -18.05 3.54 10.96
C THR A 48 -18.33 4.48 9.79
N VAL A 49 -17.74 4.18 8.63
CA VAL A 49 -18.17 4.80 7.36
C VAL A 49 -19.53 4.21 6.92
N GLU A 50 -20.13 4.80 5.91
CA GLU A 50 -21.46 4.40 5.48
C GLU A 50 -21.49 3.05 4.77
N ASN A 51 -20.54 2.81 3.86
CA ASN A 51 -20.57 1.65 2.96
C ASN A 51 -19.42 0.68 3.20
N ASP A 52 -18.17 1.06 2.86
CA ASP A 52 -17.02 0.17 2.83
C ASP A 52 -15.71 0.95 2.99
N THR A 53 -14.89 0.62 3.97
CA THR A 53 -13.56 1.20 4.13
C THR A 53 -12.59 0.59 3.13
N ASP A 54 -11.58 1.37 2.70
CA ASP A 54 -10.55 0.89 1.80
C ASP A 54 -9.15 1.37 2.21
N ASP A 55 -8.85 2.65 2.06
CA ASP A 55 -7.50 3.16 2.25
C ASP A 55 -7.47 4.38 3.18
N PRO A 56 -6.55 4.43 4.17
CA PRO A 56 -6.34 5.57 5.03
C PRO A 56 -5.09 6.36 4.63
N ALA A 57 -5.09 7.68 4.88
CA ALA A 57 -3.90 8.51 4.86
C ALA A 57 -3.85 9.42 6.10
N ILE A 58 -2.65 9.69 6.64
CA ILE A 58 -2.47 10.46 7.88
C ILE A 58 -1.97 11.86 7.56
N TRP A 59 -2.77 12.89 7.87
CA TRP A 59 -2.33 14.27 7.84
C TRP A 59 -1.74 14.68 9.18
N ILE A 60 -0.46 15.04 9.19
CA ILE A 60 0.23 15.54 10.38
C ILE A 60 0.02 17.06 10.47
N HIS A 61 -0.61 17.51 11.54
CA HIS A 61 -0.84 18.93 11.75
C HIS A 61 0.50 19.69 11.90
N PRO A 62 0.75 20.75 11.12
CA PRO A 62 2.10 21.32 10.96
C PRO A 62 2.68 21.94 12.22
N THR A 63 1.85 22.35 13.19
CA THR A 63 2.31 23.02 14.42
C THR A 63 1.90 22.32 15.71
N ASP A 64 0.87 21.46 15.67
CA ASP A 64 0.40 20.71 16.84
C ASP A 64 0.04 19.27 16.42
N PRO A 65 0.99 18.34 16.48
CA PRO A 65 0.75 16.95 16.07
C PRO A 65 -0.40 16.25 16.80
N ALA A 66 -0.83 16.74 17.95
CA ALA A 66 -2.01 16.19 18.63
C ALA A 66 -3.34 16.50 17.92
N GLN A 67 -3.34 17.44 16.97
CA GLN A 67 -4.47 17.77 16.10
C GLN A 67 -4.38 17.14 14.71
N SER A 68 -3.50 16.17 14.53
CA SER A 68 -3.39 15.40 13.29
C SER A 68 -4.66 14.60 13.02
N LEU A 69 -4.90 14.30 11.75
CA LEU A 69 -6.16 13.73 11.27
C LEU A 69 -5.86 12.50 10.38
N VAL A 70 -6.85 11.63 10.27
CA VAL A 70 -6.83 10.52 9.31
C VAL A 70 -7.92 10.74 8.28
N VAL A 71 -7.55 10.69 7.01
CA VAL A 71 -8.50 10.65 5.88
C VAL A 71 -8.71 9.20 5.52
N GLY A 72 -9.96 8.73 5.47
CA GLY A 72 -10.30 7.38 5.05
C GLY A 72 -11.26 7.40 3.87
N THR A 73 -11.11 6.47 2.95
CA THR A 73 -12.02 6.28 1.82
C THR A 73 -13.21 5.40 2.21
N ASP A 74 -14.37 5.70 1.61
CA ASP A 74 -15.59 4.88 1.62
C ASP A 74 -15.84 4.40 0.19
N LYS A 75 -15.39 3.17 -0.12
CA LYS A 75 -15.29 2.57 -1.46
C LYS A 75 -16.64 2.11 -1.99
N ASP A 76 -17.52 3.05 -2.32
CA ASP A 76 -18.82 2.78 -2.93
C ASP A 76 -19.10 3.70 -4.13
N SER A 77 -20.03 3.29 -5.00
CA SER A 77 -20.46 4.09 -6.15
C SER A 77 -21.07 5.45 -5.74
N ASN A 78 -21.55 5.57 -4.52
CA ASN A 78 -21.96 6.81 -3.86
C ASN A 78 -21.10 7.08 -2.62
N GLY A 79 -19.82 6.79 -2.70
CA GLY A 79 -18.87 6.87 -1.62
C GLY A 79 -18.41 8.28 -1.29
N GLY A 80 -17.31 8.35 -0.55
CA GLY A 80 -16.78 9.62 -0.09
C GLY A 80 -15.46 9.50 0.65
N LEU A 81 -15.03 10.63 1.22
CA LEU A 81 -13.90 10.71 2.15
C LEU A 81 -14.43 11.07 3.53
N TYR A 82 -13.91 10.41 4.53
CA TYR A 82 -14.17 10.69 5.94
C TYR A 82 -12.91 11.20 6.61
N LEU A 83 -13.04 12.25 7.38
CA LEU A 83 -11.97 12.83 8.16
C LEU A 83 -12.18 12.49 9.63
N PHE A 84 -11.21 11.81 10.23
CA PHE A 84 -11.25 11.35 11.62
C PHE A 84 -10.21 12.07 12.46
N ASP A 85 -10.53 12.31 13.73
CA ASP A 85 -9.53 12.70 14.73
C ASP A 85 -8.73 11.50 15.28
N LEU A 86 -7.78 11.77 16.16
CA LEU A 86 -6.96 10.72 16.79
C LEU A 86 -7.73 9.87 17.83
N GLU A 87 -8.96 10.24 18.16
CA GLU A 87 -9.89 9.44 18.95
C GLU A 87 -10.81 8.59 18.08
N GLY A 88 -10.63 8.64 16.74
CA GLY A 88 -11.41 7.89 15.77
C GLY A 88 -12.80 8.46 15.48
N LYS A 89 -13.06 9.72 15.87
CA LYS A 89 -14.36 10.37 15.62
C LYS A 89 -14.39 11.03 14.25
N ILE A 90 -15.48 10.85 13.52
CA ILE A 90 -15.74 11.56 12.27
C ILE A 90 -15.93 13.05 12.58
N ILE A 91 -15.06 13.90 12.02
CA ILE A 91 -15.14 15.36 12.17
C ILE A 91 -15.57 16.07 10.89
N ASN A 92 -15.42 15.43 9.74
CA ASN A 92 -15.87 15.93 8.44
C ASN A 92 -16.12 14.78 7.46
N THR A 93 -16.94 15.02 6.44
CA THR A 93 -17.24 14.04 5.39
C THR A 93 -17.45 14.75 4.05
N VAL A 94 -16.80 14.27 3.00
CA VAL A 94 -17.05 14.65 1.61
C VAL A 94 -17.77 13.52 0.91
N LYS A 95 -18.99 13.75 0.47
CA LYS A 95 -19.83 12.75 -0.21
C LYS A 95 -19.82 12.93 -1.73
N GLY A 96 -20.29 11.91 -2.43
CA GLY A 96 -20.56 11.95 -3.87
C GLY A 96 -19.34 11.71 -4.75
N ILE A 97 -18.28 11.13 -4.20
CA ILE A 97 -17.13 10.63 -4.98
C ILE A 97 -17.50 9.25 -5.52
N LYS A 98 -17.29 9.04 -6.81
CA LYS A 98 -17.74 7.84 -7.51
C LYS A 98 -16.72 6.70 -7.37
N ARG A 99 -16.87 5.90 -6.32
CA ARG A 99 -15.99 4.81 -5.92
C ARG A 99 -14.57 5.32 -5.68
N PRO A 100 -14.34 6.10 -4.60
CA PRO A 100 -12.98 6.42 -4.18
C PRO A 100 -12.27 5.12 -3.80
N ASN A 101 -11.06 4.92 -4.32
CA ASN A 101 -10.23 3.77 -3.97
C ASN A 101 -9.17 4.22 -2.97
N ASN A 102 -7.96 4.50 -3.41
CA ASN A 102 -6.88 4.93 -2.53
C ASN A 102 -6.77 6.44 -2.41
N VAL A 103 -6.27 6.90 -1.27
CA VAL A 103 -6.00 8.30 -0.95
C VAL A 103 -4.58 8.45 -0.43
N ASP A 104 -3.88 9.52 -0.85
CA ASP A 104 -2.59 9.90 -0.27
C ASP A 104 -2.52 11.40 -0.01
N ILE A 105 -1.62 11.83 0.84
CA ILE A 105 -1.48 13.20 1.34
C ILE A 105 -0.09 13.73 1.03
N GLU A 106 -0.06 15.00 0.52
CA GLU A 106 1.19 15.71 0.33
C GLU A 106 1.09 17.18 0.80
N TYR A 107 2.23 17.72 1.18
CA TYR A 107 2.30 18.99 1.88
C TYR A 107 2.81 20.13 0.99
N GLY A 108 2.10 21.26 1.05
CA GLY A 108 2.61 22.53 0.56
C GLY A 108 2.57 22.69 -0.97
N LEU A 109 1.59 22.10 -1.67
CA LEU A 109 1.32 22.45 -3.08
C LEU A 109 0.96 23.94 -3.17
N VAL A 110 1.64 24.67 -4.05
CA VAL A 110 1.36 26.11 -4.19
C VAL A 110 0.07 26.29 -5.00
N ILE A 111 -0.99 26.78 -4.34
CA ILE A 111 -2.30 27.06 -4.94
C ILE A 111 -2.66 28.51 -4.64
N GLY A 112 -2.92 29.31 -5.68
CA GLY A 112 -3.18 30.74 -5.53
C GLY A 112 -2.04 31.52 -4.86
N GLY A 113 -0.80 31.07 -5.04
CA GLY A 113 0.41 31.66 -4.45
C GLY A 113 0.65 31.28 -2.97
N LYS A 114 -0.09 30.34 -2.40
CA LYS A 114 0.05 29.89 -1.00
C LYS A 114 0.31 28.37 -0.94
N PRO A 115 1.15 27.91 0.00
CA PRO A 115 1.29 26.48 0.26
C PRO A 115 -0.01 25.93 0.87
N VAL A 116 -0.50 24.82 0.33
CA VAL A 116 -1.70 24.10 0.75
C VAL A 116 -1.38 22.62 0.84
N ASP A 117 -1.70 22.00 1.96
CA ASP A 117 -1.63 20.55 2.10
C ASP A 117 -2.83 19.93 1.38
N ILE A 118 -2.61 18.82 0.69
CA ILE A 118 -3.61 18.21 -0.17
C ILE A 118 -3.81 16.73 0.14
N ALA A 119 -5.06 16.27 0.06
CA ALA A 119 -5.39 14.87 -0.10
C ALA A 119 -5.77 14.63 -1.57
N VAL A 120 -5.18 13.61 -2.18
CA VAL A 120 -5.48 13.21 -3.56
C VAL A 120 -6.04 11.79 -3.54
N VAL A 121 -7.19 11.59 -4.17
CA VAL A 121 -7.89 10.31 -4.20
C VAL A 121 -8.19 9.89 -5.63
N THR A 122 -8.08 8.60 -5.90
CA THR A 122 -8.50 8.00 -7.16
C THR A 122 -10.01 7.83 -7.18
N GLU A 123 -10.70 8.52 -8.09
CA GLU A 123 -12.14 8.35 -8.35
C GLU A 123 -12.32 7.34 -9.50
N ARG A 124 -12.47 6.09 -9.11
CA ARG A 124 -12.37 4.93 -9.99
C ARG A 124 -13.37 4.93 -11.15
N GLN A 125 -14.66 5.19 -10.87
CA GLN A 125 -15.71 5.11 -11.89
C GLN A 125 -15.69 6.24 -12.90
N THR A 126 -14.97 7.35 -12.63
CA THR A 126 -14.83 8.48 -13.56
C THR A 126 -13.48 8.50 -14.27
N GLY A 127 -12.51 7.74 -13.77
CA GLY A 127 -11.12 7.77 -14.25
C GLY A 127 -10.43 9.09 -13.95
N ASN A 128 -10.79 9.74 -12.83
CA ASN A 128 -10.27 11.03 -12.41
C ASN A 128 -9.48 10.93 -11.10
N LEU A 129 -8.54 11.82 -10.91
CA LEU A 129 -8.06 12.20 -9.58
C LEU A 129 -8.96 13.28 -9.02
N ARG A 130 -9.24 13.21 -7.71
CA ARG A 130 -9.88 14.28 -6.96
C ARG A 130 -8.89 14.84 -5.96
N VAL A 131 -8.82 16.17 -5.86
CA VAL A 131 -7.87 16.87 -4.99
C VAL A 131 -8.62 17.77 -4.01
N PHE A 132 -8.31 17.60 -2.73
CA PHE A 132 -8.93 18.36 -1.64
C PHE A 132 -7.86 19.06 -0.80
N SER A 133 -8.12 20.30 -0.40
CA SER A 133 -7.27 21.00 0.57
C SER A 133 -7.47 20.45 1.98
N LEU A 134 -6.40 20.43 2.78
CA LEU A 134 -6.43 20.01 4.17
C LEU A 134 -6.19 21.22 5.11
N PRO A 135 -6.80 21.20 6.30
CA PRO A 135 -7.74 20.21 6.83
C PRO A 135 -9.21 20.41 6.44
N ASP A 136 -9.55 21.44 5.67
CA ASP A 136 -10.93 21.87 5.43
C ASP A 136 -11.67 21.06 4.36
N MET A 137 -11.00 20.09 3.70
CA MET A 137 -11.54 19.15 2.72
C MET A 137 -12.31 19.83 1.57
N LYS A 138 -11.85 21.02 1.13
CA LYS A 138 -12.45 21.70 -0.02
C LYS A 138 -11.88 21.18 -1.34
N PRO A 139 -12.72 20.86 -2.33
CA PRO A 139 -12.22 20.45 -3.64
C PRO A 139 -11.48 21.64 -4.32
N VAL A 140 -10.28 21.35 -4.82
CA VAL A 140 -9.41 22.32 -5.51
C VAL A 140 -9.07 21.90 -6.94
N ASP A 141 -9.72 20.88 -7.46
CA ASP A 141 -9.47 20.21 -8.74
C ASP A 141 -10.44 20.60 -9.87
N GLY A 142 -11.32 21.59 -9.63
CA GLY A 142 -12.32 21.99 -10.62
C GLY A 142 -13.37 20.94 -10.97
N GLY A 143 -13.45 19.85 -10.18
CA GLY A 143 -14.43 18.77 -10.36
C GLY A 143 -13.84 17.46 -10.86
N GLY A 144 -12.51 17.34 -10.90
CA GLY A 144 -11.78 16.11 -11.22
C GLY A 144 -10.78 16.29 -12.36
N ILE A 145 -9.66 15.60 -12.24
CA ILE A 145 -8.54 15.63 -13.17
C ILE A 145 -8.48 14.30 -13.91
N PRO A 146 -8.81 14.23 -15.21
CA PRO A 146 -8.79 12.98 -15.95
C PRO A 146 -7.37 12.47 -16.14
N VAL A 147 -7.15 11.18 -15.85
CA VAL A 147 -5.86 10.51 -16.03
C VAL A 147 -5.99 9.34 -17.01
N PHE A 148 -4.87 8.83 -17.53
CA PHE A 148 -4.83 7.77 -18.58
C PHE A 148 -5.68 8.10 -19.82
N VAL A 149 -5.84 9.37 -20.15
CA VAL A 149 -6.75 9.83 -21.23
C VAL A 149 -6.40 9.26 -22.60
N GLY A 150 -5.12 8.92 -22.84
CA GLY A 150 -4.66 8.33 -24.09
C GLY A 150 -4.95 6.83 -24.25
N ASP A 151 -5.42 6.15 -23.19
CA ASP A 151 -5.69 4.73 -23.25
C ASP A 151 -7.08 4.46 -23.83
N THR A 152 -7.13 3.59 -24.84
CA THR A 152 -8.34 3.32 -25.62
C THR A 152 -9.22 2.23 -25.03
N LEU A 153 -8.65 1.36 -24.18
CA LEU A 153 -9.40 0.31 -23.50
C LEU A 153 -10.03 0.89 -22.22
N PRO A 154 -11.36 0.82 -22.04
CA PRO A 154 -12.02 1.39 -20.85
C PRO A 154 -11.49 0.85 -19.53
N GLU A 155 -11.19 -0.46 -19.46
CA GLU A 155 -10.65 -1.14 -18.29
C GLU A 155 -9.24 -0.64 -17.90
N TYR A 156 -8.52 0.04 -18.80
CA TYR A 156 -7.23 0.68 -18.50
C TYR A 156 -7.37 2.04 -17.82
N ARG A 157 -8.59 2.48 -17.58
CA ARG A 157 -8.94 3.69 -16.85
C ARG A 157 -9.69 3.43 -15.55
N ASP A 158 -9.77 2.17 -15.14
CA ASP A 158 -10.32 1.75 -13.84
C ASP A 158 -9.25 1.96 -12.76
N LEU A 159 -9.25 3.14 -12.12
CA LEU A 159 -8.19 3.58 -11.22
C LEU A 159 -8.18 2.76 -9.93
N MET A 160 -6.98 2.54 -9.39
CA MET A 160 -6.73 1.86 -8.12
C MET A 160 -5.79 2.70 -7.25
N GLY A 161 -4.61 2.20 -6.94
CA GLY A 161 -3.63 2.82 -6.06
C GLY A 161 -3.15 4.21 -6.47
N ILE A 162 -2.75 4.98 -5.47
CA ILE A 162 -2.09 6.28 -5.63
C ILE A 162 -0.97 6.41 -4.59
N GLY A 163 0.13 7.04 -4.99
CA GLY A 163 1.17 7.52 -4.09
C GLY A 163 1.64 8.90 -4.55
N LEU A 164 1.81 9.82 -3.62
CA LEU A 164 2.29 11.16 -3.91
C LEU A 164 3.81 11.24 -3.71
N TYR A 165 4.47 11.98 -4.56
CA TYR A 165 5.91 12.22 -4.51
C TYR A 165 6.20 13.71 -4.48
N LYS A 166 6.92 14.17 -3.46
CA LYS A 166 7.47 15.51 -3.43
C LYS A 166 8.95 15.48 -3.74
N SER A 167 9.32 16.03 -4.87
CA SER A 167 10.70 16.12 -5.28
C SER A 167 11.53 17.08 -4.40
N PRO A 168 12.87 16.92 -4.37
CA PRO A 168 13.75 17.84 -3.61
C PRO A 168 13.65 19.32 -4.01
N VAL A 169 13.12 19.59 -5.20
CA VAL A 169 12.86 20.98 -5.68
C VAL A 169 11.44 21.45 -5.38
N GLY A 170 10.67 20.67 -4.62
CA GLY A 170 9.33 21.06 -4.14
C GLY A 170 8.19 20.82 -5.14
N LYS A 171 8.42 20.17 -6.27
CA LYS A 171 7.35 19.75 -7.19
C LYS A 171 6.65 18.52 -6.63
N ILE A 172 5.33 18.49 -6.77
CA ILE A 172 4.49 17.38 -6.31
C ILE A 172 3.98 16.59 -7.52
N TYR A 173 4.03 15.26 -7.39
CA TYR A 173 3.60 14.32 -8.42
C TYR A 173 2.65 13.30 -7.82
N ALA A 174 1.63 12.91 -8.58
CA ALA A 174 0.80 11.74 -8.31
C ALA A 174 1.29 10.55 -9.16
N ILE A 175 1.59 9.43 -8.53
CA ILE A 175 1.88 8.16 -9.18
C ILE A 175 0.62 7.30 -9.05
N VAL A 176 0.02 6.96 -10.19
CA VAL A 176 -1.34 6.40 -10.24
C VAL A 176 -1.29 5.01 -10.84
N GLY A 177 -1.94 4.07 -10.15
CA GLY A 177 -2.22 2.72 -10.59
C GLY A 177 -3.63 2.55 -11.14
N ARG A 178 -3.90 1.35 -11.64
CA ARG A 178 -5.18 0.96 -12.22
C ARG A 178 -5.41 -0.54 -12.06
N LYS A 179 -6.65 -0.99 -12.15
CA LYS A 179 -6.97 -2.41 -11.98
C LYS A 179 -6.36 -3.28 -13.08
N ASN A 180 -6.46 -2.85 -14.31
CA ASN A 180 -5.90 -3.53 -15.47
C ASN A 180 -5.03 -2.59 -16.28
N GLY A 181 -3.99 -3.12 -16.92
CA GLY A 181 -3.07 -2.27 -17.70
C GLY A 181 -2.12 -3.08 -18.56
N PRO A 182 -1.24 -2.38 -19.30
CA PRO A 182 -0.26 -3.04 -20.12
C PRO A 182 0.81 -3.74 -19.28
N THR A 183 1.27 -4.89 -19.76
CA THR A 183 2.37 -5.67 -19.15
C THR A 183 3.74 -5.35 -19.75
N ASP A 184 3.84 -4.28 -20.53
CA ASP A 184 5.02 -3.86 -21.28
C ASP A 184 5.94 -2.88 -20.52
N GLY A 185 5.74 -2.73 -19.22
CA GLY A 185 6.51 -1.82 -18.36
C GLY A 185 5.97 -0.39 -18.30
N ARG A 186 4.73 -0.14 -18.75
CA ARG A 186 4.06 1.16 -18.74
C ARG A 186 2.73 1.15 -17.95
N TYR A 187 2.68 0.35 -16.89
CA TYR A 187 1.45 0.18 -16.13
C TYR A 187 1.08 1.41 -15.30
N LEU A 188 2.03 1.98 -14.57
CA LEU A 188 1.83 3.21 -13.77
C LEU A 188 2.00 4.46 -14.63
N ALA A 189 1.29 5.52 -14.26
CA ALA A 189 1.51 6.86 -14.80
C ALA A 189 1.85 7.84 -13.67
N GLN A 190 2.79 8.75 -13.93
CA GLN A 190 3.18 9.82 -13.02
C GLN A 190 2.78 11.16 -13.60
N TYR A 191 2.10 11.97 -12.77
CA TYR A 191 1.55 13.27 -13.15
C TYR A 191 2.11 14.36 -12.24
N GLU A 192 2.69 15.43 -12.80
CA GLU A 192 3.01 16.64 -12.05
C GLU A 192 1.72 17.39 -11.73
N LEU A 193 1.48 17.68 -10.45
CA LEU A 193 0.35 18.48 -9.98
C LEU A 193 0.76 19.95 -9.88
N PHE A 194 -0.06 20.86 -10.36
CA PHE A 194 0.25 22.29 -10.35
C PHE A 194 -1.03 23.16 -10.34
N ASP A 195 -0.91 24.39 -9.85
CA ASP A 195 -1.96 25.41 -9.99
C ASP A 195 -1.96 25.97 -11.42
N ASN A 196 -3.10 26.01 -12.07
CA ASN A 196 -3.27 26.57 -13.41
C ASN A 196 -3.27 28.13 -13.43
N GLY A 197 -2.93 28.77 -12.32
CA GLY A 197 -2.92 30.23 -12.15
C GLY A 197 -4.29 30.81 -11.79
N LYS A 198 -5.29 29.99 -11.56
CA LYS A 198 -6.65 30.39 -11.13
C LYS A 198 -7.04 29.77 -9.79
N GLY A 199 -6.11 29.15 -9.07
CA GLY A 199 -6.38 28.44 -7.83
C GLY A 199 -7.02 27.06 -8.04
N ILE A 200 -6.88 26.48 -9.24
CA ILE A 200 -7.39 25.16 -9.60
C ILE A 200 -6.19 24.26 -9.91
N VAL A 201 -6.14 23.11 -9.27
CA VAL A 201 -5.11 22.08 -9.51
C VAL A 201 -5.40 21.35 -10.81
N GLU A 202 -4.39 21.26 -11.66
CA GLU A 202 -4.35 20.45 -12.87
C GLU A 202 -3.18 19.48 -12.80
N ALA A 203 -3.16 18.48 -13.71
CA ALA A 203 -2.08 17.49 -13.77
C ALA A 203 -1.53 17.36 -15.19
N LYS A 204 -0.22 17.10 -15.28
CA LYS A 204 0.48 16.82 -16.53
C LYS A 204 1.21 15.49 -16.43
N GLU A 205 0.90 14.55 -17.32
CA GLU A 205 1.63 13.28 -17.40
C GLU A 205 3.10 13.53 -17.75
N VAL A 206 4.02 12.99 -16.93
CA VAL A 206 5.47 13.15 -17.11
C VAL A 206 6.15 11.85 -17.54
N ARG A 207 5.62 10.70 -17.14
CA ARG A 207 6.10 9.38 -17.60
C ARG A 207 5.07 8.29 -17.39
N ARG A 208 5.28 7.19 -18.11
CA ARG A 208 4.70 5.88 -17.83
C ARG A 208 5.80 4.89 -17.52
N PHE A 209 5.62 4.07 -16.49
CA PHE A 209 6.63 3.12 -16.03
C PHE A 209 5.99 1.98 -15.25
N GLY A 210 6.81 1.08 -14.75
CA GLY A 210 6.38 0.02 -13.85
C GLY A 210 5.90 -1.23 -14.58
N LYS A 211 6.39 -2.38 -14.13
CA LYS A 211 5.95 -3.69 -14.57
C LYS A 211 4.65 -4.06 -13.89
N PHE A 212 3.84 -4.81 -14.61
CA PHE A 212 2.63 -5.45 -14.13
C PHE A 212 2.64 -6.91 -14.59
N SER A 213 2.38 -7.83 -13.67
CA SER A 213 2.38 -9.26 -13.96
C SER A 213 1.19 -9.68 -14.83
N GLY A 214 0.07 -8.99 -14.73
CA GLY A 214 -1.21 -9.40 -15.30
C GLY A 214 -1.86 -10.57 -14.55
N VAL A 215 -1.36 -10.92 -13.36
CA VAL A 215 -1.89 -12.04 -12.55
C VAL A 215 -3.12 -11.60 -11.77
N LYS A 216 -3.02 -10.48 -11.05
CA LYS A 216 -4.13 -9.91 -10.30
C LYS A 216 -4.18 -8.39 -10.51
N GLU A 217 -4.02 -7.57 -9.47
CA GLU A 217 -4.10 -6.10 -9.57
C GLU A 217 -2.95 -5.42 -8.81
N ILE A 218 -2.85 -4.10 -8.89
CA ILE A 218 -1.93 -3.27 -8.12
C ILE A 218 -2.77 -2.19 -7.46
N GLU A 219 -3.04 -2.35 -6.18
CA GLU A 219 -3.84 -1.42 -5.40
C GLU A 219 -2.97 -0.48 -4.56
N ALA A 220 -1.97 -1.01 -3.86
CA ALA A 220 -1.14 -0.22 -2.97
C ALA A 220 0.10 0.35 -3.67
N ILE A 221 0.29 1.66 -3.55
CA ILE A 221 1.48 2.40 -3.99
C ILE A 221 1.95 3.27 -2.82
N TYR A 222 3.22 3.20 -2.46
CA TYR A 222 3.85 4.03 -1.44
C TYR A 222 5.07 4.76 -1.99
N VAL A 223 5.24 6.03 -1.63
CA VAL A 223 6.40 6.83 -2.04
C VAL A 223 7.22 7.25 -0.83
N ASP A 224 8.50 6.94 -0.90
CA ASP A 224 9.51 7.36 0.06
C ASP A 224 10.23 8.61 -0.46
N ASP A 225 9.73 9.77 -0.13
CA ASP A 225 10.28 11.06 -0.58
C ASP A 225 11.74 11.26 -0.18
N LYS A 226 12.10 10.80 1.03
CA LYS A 226 13.45 10.99 1.57
C LYS A 226 14.51 10.21 0.81
N MET A 227 14.20 8.98 0.44
CA MET A 227 15.10 8.14 -0.34
C MET A 227 14.84 8.23 -1.85
N GLY A 228 13.71 8.82 -2.25
CA GLY A 228 13.33 9.00 -3.65
C GLY A 228 12.95 7.71 -4.36
N TYR A 229 12.25 6.83 -3.66
CA TYR A 229 11.78 5.56 -4.20
C TYR A 229 10.25 5.46 -4.18
N VAL A 230 9.71 4.73 -5.14
CA VAL A 230 8.33 4.27 -5.16
C VAL A 230 8.29 2.75 -5.05
N TYR A 231 7.37 2.28 -4.22
CA TYR A 231 7.08 0.87 -3.99
C TYR A 231 5.63 0.60 -4.35
N TYR A 232 5.34 -0.57 -4.88
CA TYR A 232 3.96 -1.01 -5.09
C TYR A 232 3.84 -2.54 -5.01
N CYS A 233 2.70 -2.99 -4.55
CA CYS A 233 2.36 -4.40 -4.47
C CYS A 233 1.79 -4.87 -5.82
N ASP A 234 2.52 -5.74 -6.52
CA ASP A 234 1.99 -6.53 -7.65
C ASP A 234 1.46 -7.82 -7.04
N GLU A 235 0.14 -7.89 -6.84
CA GLU A 235 -0.50 -8.91 -6.02
C GLU A 235 -0.18 -10.34 -6.48
N ASN A 236 0.07 -11.21 -5.50
CA ASN A 236 0.54 -12.59 -5.69
C ASN A 236 1.93 -12.74 -6.33
N ILE A 237 2.64 -11.62 -6.55
CA ILE A 237 3.99 -11.61 -7.13
C ILE A 237 5.02 -11.08 -6.13
N GLY A 238 4.72 -9.94 -5.46
CA GLY A 238 5.61 -9.30 -4.51
C GLY A 238 5.63 -7.79 -4.62
N ILE A 239 6.59 -7.16 -3.97
CA ILE A 239 6.73 -5.72 -3.89
C ILE A 239 7.79 -5.26 -4.90
N ARG A 240 7.40 -4.36 -5.80
CA ARG A 240 8.30 -3.76 -6.80
C ARG A 240 8.80 -2.40 -6.33
N LYS A 241 10.05 -2.08 -6.68
CA LYS A 241 10.73 -0.83 -6.32
C LYS A 241 11.28 -0.14 -7.55
N TYR A 242 11.05 1.17 -7.62
CA TYR A 242 11.55 2.05 -8.69
C TYR A 242 12.06 3.37 -8.09
N TYR A 243 12.75 4.19 -8.90
CA TYR A 243 12.93 5.60 -8.54
C TYR A 243 11.63 6.38 -8.69
N ALA A 244 11.34 7.25 -7.70
CA ALA A 244 10.21 8.18 -7.77
C ALA A 244 10.49 9.36 -8.73
N ASP A 245 11.76 9.75 -8.87
CA ASP A 245 12.20 10.78 -9.81
C ASP A 245 12.20 10.25 -11.25
N ALA A 246 11.38 10.88 -12.11
CA ALA A 246 11.25 10.51 -13.52
C ALA A 246 12.56 10.64 -14.31
N GLU A 247 13.47 11.54 -13.90
CA GLU A 247 14.76 11.74 -14.58
C GLU A 247 15.75 10.60 -14.34
N LYS A 248 15.51 9.76 -13.31
CA LYS A 248 16.34 8.58 -13.01
C LYS A 248 15.97 7.33 -13.83
N GLY A 249 15.01 7.44 -14.75
CA GLY A 249 14.62 6.37 -15.65
C GLY A 249 13.55 5.42 -15.08
N ASN A 250 13.29 4.34 -15.82
CA ASN A 250 12.17 3.42 -15.59
C ASN A 250 12.64 1.99 -15.24
N GLU A 251 13.90 1.82 -14.84
CA GLU A 251 14.43 0.52 -14.48
C GLU A 251 13.88 0.05 -13.13
N GLU A 252 13.46 -1.21 -13.05
CA GLU A 252 13.08 -1.87 -11.80
C GLU A 252 14.33 -2.09 -10.95
N LEU A 253 14.33 -1.54 -9.74
CA LEU A 253 15.46 -1.64 -8.82
C LEU A 253 15.41 -2.91 -7.97
N ALA A 254 14.21 -3.38 -7.64
CA ALA A 254 13.99 -4.60 -6.87
C ALA A 254 12.60 -5.19 -7.13
N LEU A 255 12.52 -6.50 -6.93
CA LEU A 255 11.31 -7.26 -6.64
C LEU A 255 11.62 -8.10 -5.40
N PHE A 256 10.91 -7.89 -4.31
CA PHE A 256 11.11 -8.58 -3.04
C PHE A 256 9.78 -9.03 -2.42
N GLY A 257 9.82 -9.76 -1.30
CA GLY A 257 8.60 -10.30 -0.70
C GLY A 257 7.84 -11.25 -1.64
N THR A 258 8.56 -12.02 -2.46
CA THR A 258 7.96 -12.92 -3.48
C THR A 258 7.46 -14.23 -2.89
N THR A 259 7.62 -14.43 -1.58
CA THR A 259 7.20 -15.63 -0.85
C THR A 259 6.76 -15.27 0.56
N GLY A 260 5.96 -16.17 1.16
CA GLY A 260 5.56 -16.07 2.56
C GLY A 260 4.26 -15.29 2.80
N PHE A 261 3.64 -14.68 1.79
CA PHE A 261 2.27 -14.22 1.85
C PHE A 261 1.33 -15.43 1.69
N LEU A 262 0.19 -15.39 2.37
CA LEU A 262 -0.81 -16.46 2.28
C LEU A 262 -1.52 -16.40 0.93
N ASP A 263 -1.92 -15.19 0.52
CA ASP A 263 -2.54 -14.89 -0.78
C ASP A 263 -2.20 -13.45 -1.18
N ASP A 264 -3.08 -12.48 -0.97
CA ASP A 264 -2.93 -11.11 -1.46
C ASP A 264 -1.98 -10.27 -0.61
N ASN A 265 -1.01 -9.66 -1.27
CA ASN A 265 -0.16 -8.62 -0.71
C ASN A 265 -0.69 -7.25 -1.17
N GLU A 266 -1.38 -6.55 -0.27
CA GLU A 266 -2.06 -5.30 -0.57
C GLU A 266 -1.43 -4.11 0.15
N GLY A 267 -2.11 -3.46 1.07
CA GLY A 267 -1.69 -2.22 1.72
C GLY A 267 -0.20 -2.15 2.06
N ILE A 268 0.44 -1.06 1.67
CA ILE A 268 1.85 -0.80 1.94
C ILE A 268 2.03 0.52 2.68
N SER A 269 2.79 0.49 3.77
CA SER A 269 3.11 1.67 4.57
C SER A 269 4.55 1.63 5.08
N MET A 270 5.05 2.73 5.66
CA MET A 270 6.44 2.84 6.05
C MET A 270 6.62 3.57 7.38
N TYR A 271 7.51 3.03 8.21
CA TYR A 271 8.00 3.69 9.43
C TYR A 271 9.45 4.11 9.24
N ALA A 272 9.71 5.41 9.24
CA ALA A 272 11.06 5.95 9.14
C ALA A 272 11.67 6.12 10.54
N THR A 273 12.77 5.42 10.83
CA THR A 273 13.56 5.66 12.06
C THR A 273 14.53 6.82 11.89
N THR A 274 15.03 7.01 10.66
CA THR A 274 15.82 8.17 10.22
C THR A 274 15.44 8.52 8.78
N ASP A 275 16.08 9.49 8.17
CA ASP A 275 15.87 9.82 6.75
C ASP A 275 16.17 8.65 5.79
N SER A 276 16.96 7.66 6.20
CA SER A 276 17.42 6.57 5.35
C SER A 276 17.24 5.16 5.92
N THR A 277 16.75 5.03 7.16
CA THR A 277 16.51 3.73 7.80
C THR A 277 15.08 3.60 8.29
N GLY A 278 14.61 2.37 8.46
CA GLY A 278 13.26 2.11 8.95
C GLY A 278 12.68 0.79 8.45
N PHE A 279 11.37 0.75 8.32
CA PHE A 279 10.63 -0.46 8.05
C PHE A 279 9.55 -0.23 6.99
N ILE A 280 9.40 -1.18 6.07
CA ILE A 280 8.29 -1.28 5.11
C ILE A 280 7.33 -2.34 5.66
N LEU A 281 6.06 -2.00 5.78
CA LEU A 281 5.00 -2.89 6.23
C LEU A 281 4.09 -3.19 5.05
N VAL A 282 3.77 -4.46 4.82
CA VAL A 282 2.90 -4.90 3.72
C VAL A 282 1.83 -5.82 4.28
N SER A 283 0.58 -5.55 3.95
CA SER A 283 -0.55 -6.39 4.33
C SER A 283 -0.44 -7.78 3.69
N ASP A 284 -0.66 -8.80 4.48
CA ASP A 284 -0.95 -10.18 4.09
C ASP A 284 -2.42 -10.39 4.45
N GLN A 285 -3.30 -10.00 3.53
CA GLN A 285 -4.71 -9.73 3.78
C GLN A 285 -5.43 -10.91 4.43
N GLN A 286 -5.40 -12.08 3.80
CA GLN A 286 -6.09 -13.28 4.27
C GLN A 286 -5.48 -13.87 5.55
N ALA A 287 -4.22 -13.56 5.85
CA ALA A 287 -3.55 -13.96 7.09
C ALA A 287 -3.85 -13.02 8.27
N GLN A 288 -4.46 -11.85 8.03
CA GLN A 288 -4.64 -10.77 9.02
C GLN A 288 -3.31 -10.36 9.66
N THR A 289 -2.24 -10.30 8.86
CA THR A 289 -0.90 -9.92 9.31
C THR A 289 -0.31 -8.83 8.44
N PHE A 290 0.68 -8.12 9.00
CA PHE A 290 1.56 -7.24 8.23
C PHE A 290 2.95 -7.83 8.24
N ARG A 291 3.54 -8.00 7.07
CA ARG A 291 4.91 -8.44 6.89
C ARG A 291 5.84 -7.23 6.86
N ILE A 292 6.89 -7.29 7.66
CA ILE A 292 7.81 -6.16 7.88
C ILE A 292 9.14 -6.46 7.23
N PHE A 293 9.61 -5.52 6.41
CA PHE A 293 10.88 -5.59 5.68
C PHE A 293 11.78 -4.41 6.06
N SER A 294 13.11 -4.55 5.90
CA SER A 294 14.04 -3.43 6.07
C SER A 294 13.83 -2.38 4.96
N ARG A 295 13.74 -1.10 5.34
CA ARG A 295 13.62 0.02 4.38
C ARG A 295 14.92 0.29 3.65
N GLU A 296 16.05 0.26 4.35
CA GLU A 296 17.38 0.55 3.80
C GLU A 296 18.00 -0.61 3.00
N GLY A 297 17.42 -1.80 3.11
CA GLY A 297 17.99 -3.02 2.56
C GLY A 297 19.17 -3.56 3.38
N LEU A 298 20.04 -4.33 2.75
CA LEU A 298 21.27 -4.86 3.36
C LEU A 298 22.46 -3.92 3.11
N SER A 299 23.46 -3.97 3.99
CA SER A 299 24.72 -3.22 3.83
C SER A 299 25.37 -3.52 2.47
N GLY A 300 25.58 -2.46 1.68
CA GLY A 300 26.10 -2.55 0.31
C GLY A 300 25.11 -3.07 -0.74
N LYS A 301 23.86 -3.36 -0.34
CA LYS A 301 22.78 -3.82 -1.23
C LYS A 301 21.46 -3.10 -0.90
N PRO A 302 21.29 -1.83 -1.27
CA PRO A 302 20.18 -0.98 -0.85
C PRO A 302 18.82 -1.37 -1.47
N HIS A 303 18.81 -2.36 -2.34
CA HIS A 303 17.63 -2.90 -2.99
C HIS A 303 17.31 -4.35 -2.58
N ASP A 304 18.07 -4.90 -1.64
CA ASP A 304 17.82 -6.22 -1.06
C ASP A 304 17.13 -6.02 0.31
N HIS A 305 15.79 -6.11 0.32
CA HIS A 305 14.93 -5.81 1.47
C HIS A 305 14.59 -7.11 2.23
N PRO A 306 15.37 -7.51 3.25
CA PRO A 306 15.10 -8.74 3.99
C PRO A 306 13.79 -8.63 4.77
N PHE A 307 13.06 -9.74 4.81
CA PHE A 307 11.95 -9.94 5.73
C PHE A 307 12.48 -9.99 7.18
N LEU A 308 11.85 -9.25 8.08
CA LEU A 308 12.24 -9.15 9.49
C LEU A 308 11.31 -9.93 10.40
N LYS A 309 10.01 -9.69 10.30
CA LYS A 309 8.97 -10.39 11.04
C LYS A 309 7.59 -10.17 10.42
N ALA A 310 6.60 -10.95 10.88
CA ALA A 310 5.18 -10.65 10.68
C ALA A 310 4.54 -10.24 12.02
N VAL A 311 3.49 -9.43 11.97
CA VAL A 311 2.66 -9.04 13.11
C VAL A 311 1.19 -9.27 12.78
N LYS A 312 0.47 -9.94 13.68
CA LYS A 312 -0.97 -10.16 13.56
C LYS A 312 -1.72 -9.01 14.21
N VAL A 313 -2.73 -8.47 13.55
CA VAL A 313 -3.51 -7.31 14.01
C VAL A 313 -4.99 -7.64 14.13
N SER A 314 -5.74 -6.83 14.89
CA SER A 314 -7.19 -7.00 15.05
C SER A 314 -8.01 -6.50 13.87
N ALA A 315 -7.45 -5.68 12.97
CA ALA A 315 -8.08 -5.31 11.72
C ALA A 315 -8.26 -6.55 10.83
N GLN A 316 -9.37 -6.65 10.12
CA GLN A 316 -9.72 -7.80 9.29
C GLN A 316 -9.54 -7.47 7.82
N GLU A 317 -8.88 -8.38 7.08
CA GLU A 317 -8.71 -8.30 5.62
C GLU A 317 -8.31 -6.89 5.14
N SER A 318 -7.20 -6.37 5.68
CA SER A 318 -6.80 -4.97 5.47
C SER A 318 -6.29 -4.76 4.04
N ASP A 319 -7.04 -4.00 3.23
CA ASP A 319 -6.66 -3.54 1.89
C ASP A 319 -5.64 -2.41 1.98
N GLY A 320 -5.94 -1.36 2.77
CA GLY A 320 -5.10 -0.17 2.91
C GLY A 320 -4.51 0.00 4.30
N SER A 321 -3.34 0.63 4.37
CA SER A 321 -2.70 1.01 5.64
C SER A 321 -1.79 2.21 5.47
N GLU A 322 -1.64 3.00 6.55
CA GLU A 322 -0.69 4.11 6.60
C GLU A 322 0.05 4.12 7.95
N MET A 323 1.31 4.58 7.95
CA MET A 323 2.11 4.65 9.15
C MET A 323 3.00 5.90 9.20
N VAL A 324 3.02 6.54 10.37
CA VAL A 324 3.91 7.68 10.62
C VAL A 324 4.74 7.43 11.87
N SER A 325 5.99 7.90 11.86
CA SER A 325 6.93 7.79 12.99
C SER A 325 6.96 9.03 13.89
N VAL A 326 6.16 10.06 13.57
CA VAL A 326 6.06 11.27 14.37
C VAL A 326 5.12 11.05 15.55
N PRO A 327 5.46 11.50 16.78
CA PRO A 327 4.52 11.44 17.90
C PRO A 327 3.23 12.23 17.62
N LEU A 328 2.07 11.58 17.77
CA LEU A 328 0.75 12.16 17.56
C LEU A 328 -0.10 11.99 18.82
N GLY A 329 -0.16 13.00 19.68
CA GLY A 329 -0.92 12.93 20.93
C GLY A 329 -0.56 11.71 21.79
N LYS A 330 -1.48 10.78 21.99
CA LYS A 330 -1.27 9.53 22.76
C LYS A 330 -0.36 8.52 22.05
N PHE A 331 -0.18 8.62 20.73
CA PHE A 331 0.68 7.74 19.93
C PHE A 331 2.12 8.27 19.97
N THR A 332 2.82 8.03 21.07
CA THR A 332 4.08 8.69 21.42
C THR A 332 5.28 8.31 20.55
N ARG A 333 5.20 7.18 19.83
CA ARG A 333 6.22 6.72 18.89
C ARG A 333 5.71 6.62 17.45
N GLY A 334 4.54 7.22 17.17
CA GLY A 334 3.89 7.19 15.88
C GLY A 334 2.60 6.37 15.88
N LEU A 335 1.88 6.50 14.81
CA LEU A 335 0.57 5.90 14.57
C LEU A 335 0.64 4.96 13.37
N PHE A 336 0.09 3.75 13.53
CA PHE A 336 -0.24 2.86 12.43
C PHE A 336 -1.76 2.77 12.30
N VAL A 337 -2.27 2.94 11.09
CA VAL A 337 -3.69 2.81 10.75
C VAL A 337 -3.85 1.68 9.75
N ALA A 338 -4.76 0.77 10.01
CA ALA A 338 -5.14 -0.31 9.10
C ALA A 338 -6.64 -0.25 8.82
N MET A 339 -7.02 -0.42 7.57
CA MET A 339 -8.40 -0.64 7.15
C MET A 339 -8.92 -1.96 7.73
N SER A 340 -10.23 -2.04 7.99
CA SER A 340 -10.91 -3.26 8.43
C SER A 340 -12.28 -3.41 7.76
N THR A 341 -12.63 -4.62 7.36
CA THR A 341 -13.89 -4.95 6.65
C THR A 341 -15.17 -4.68 7.45
N ASP A 342 -15.04 -4.33 8.73
CA ASP A 342 -16.17 -3.91 9.57
C ASP A 342 -16.56 -2.42 9.40
N LYS A 343 -16.09 -1.79 8.31
CA LYS A 343 -16.32 -0.38 7.96
C LYS A 343 -15.63 0.60 8.90
N THR A 344 -14.53 0.22 9.51
CA THR A 344 -13.74 1.05 10.43
C THR A 344 -12.28 1.10 10.02
N PHE A 345 -11.55 2.05 10.60
CA PHE A 345 -10.09 2.05 10.60
C PHE A 345 -9.61 1.76 12.01
N HIS A 346 -8.63 0.88 12.13
CA HIS A 346 -8.02 0.49 13.39
C HIS A 346 -6.71 1.25 13.60
N TYR A 347 -6.58 1.96 14.71
CA TYR A 347 -5.39 2.73 15.09
C TYR A 347 -4.58 1.96 16.11
N TYR A 348 -3.28 1.83 15.86
CA TYR A 348 -2.35 1.11 16.73
C TYR A 348 -1.19 2.03 17.12
N HIS A 349 -0.63 1.84 18.32
CA HIS A 349 0.66 2.40 18.64
C HIS A 349 1.74 1.75 17.77
N ALA A 350 2.63 2.57 17.18
CA ALA A 350 3.71 2.05 16.34
C ALA A 350 4.61 1.04 17.07
N GLU A 351 4.84 1.26 18.38
CA GLU A 351 5.62 0.37 19.23
C GLU A 351 4.99 -1.01 19.44
N ASP A 352 3.65 -1.13 19.41
CA ASP A 352 2.96 -2.42 19.53
C ASP A 352 3.11 -3.24 18.24
N ILE A 353 3.16 -2.58 17.09
CA ILE A 353 3.37 -3.19 15.77
C ILE A 353 4.83 -3.59 15.58
N LEU A 354 5.76 -2.68 15.83
CA LEU A 354 7.18 -2.87 15.55
C LEU A 354 7.92 -3.61 16.66
N GLY A 355 7.49 -3.44 17.92
CA GLY A 355 8.02 -4.15 19.09
C GLY A 355 9.54 -4.04 19.21
N ASP A 356 10.24 -5.18 19.20
CA ASP A 356 11.69 -5.25 19.36
C ASP A 356 12.50 -4.56 18.25
N LEU A 357 11.90 -4.30 17.09
CA LEU A 357 12.56 -3.57 16.00
C LEU A 357 12.83 -2.09 16.34
N LEU A 358 12.19 -1.55 17.39
CA LEU A 358 12.38 -0.18 17.86
C LEU A 358 13.32 -0.06 19.08
N LYS A 359 13.98 -1.15 19.50
CA LYS A 359 14.92 -1.17 20.64
C LYS A 359 16.32 -0.76 20.30
#